data_62e6c94befdebe291e8830ce9a4e57e5
#
_entry.id   62e6c94befdebe291e8830ce9a4e57e5
#
_cell.length_a   1.000
_cell.length_b   1.000
_cell.length_c   1.000
_cell.angle_alpha   90.00
_cell.angle_beta   90.00
_cell.angle_gamma   90.00
#
_symmetry.space_group_name_H-M   'P 1'
#
loop_
_entity.id
_entity.type
_entity.pdbx_description
1 polymer ?
#
loop_
_entity_poly.entity_id
_entity_poly.type
_entity_poly.pdbx_seq_one_letter_code
_entity_poly.pdbx_strand_id
1 'polypeptide(L)'
;AGQAVTLVLVVRGLGMALPVAAMAGVIAVLALLNLLTRWRLQRAWPVKDAELFAQLLLDVLALTALLYFSGGSTNPFVLFYLLPITLTAAALPGFYTWAMAGISIACYSLLMLAYRPLPHVHTQHGNEFDQHVLGMWLGFVMSAALIAYFVVKMGQTLRDRDHTLAALREDQLRNER
;
A
#
# COMPACT_ATOMS: atom_id res chain seq x y z
N ALA A 1 -12.66 2.76 7.59
CA ALA A 1 -13.45 1.94 8.54
C ALA A 1 -12.60 0.80 9.13
N GLY A 2 -11.86 0.01 8.34
CA GLY A 2 -11.06 -1.13 8.82
C GLY A 2 -10.02 -0.77 9.87
N GLN A 3 -9.23 0.27 9.64
CA GLN A 3 -8.17 0.72 10.57
C GLN A 3 -8.72 1.15 11.94
N ALA A 4 -9.90 1.77 12.00
CA ALA A 4 -10.55 2.15 13.25
C ALA A 4 -11.02 0.91 14.03
N VAL A 5 -11.56 -0.08 13.34
CA VAL A 5 -11.97 -1.37 13.94
C VAL A 5 -10.76 -2.10 14.49
N THR A 6 -9.66 -2.17 13.73
CA THR A 6 -8.41 -2.80 14.17
C THR A 6 -7.85 -2.10 15.41
N LEU A 7 -7.83 -0.75 15.43
CA LEU A 7 -7.37 -0.01 16.60
C LEU A 7 -8.21 -0.31 17.85
N VAL A 8 -9.54 -0.33 17.72
CA VAL A 8 -10.45 -0.64 18.83
C VAL A 8 -10.24 -2.06 19.35
N LEU A 9 -10.07 -3.05 18.44
CA LEU A 9 -9.81 -4.44 18.80
C LEU A 9 -8.46 -4.60 19.53
N VAL A 10 -7.41 -3.95 19.04
CA VAL A 10 -6.07 -4.03 19.64
C VAL A 10 -6.03 -3.35 21.01
N VAL A 11 -6.64 -2.17 21.17
CA VAL A 11 -6.65 -1.43 22.43
C VAL A 11 -7.50 -2.13 23.50
N ARG A 12 -8.70 -2.62 23.13
CA ARG A 12 -9.60 -3.29 24.07
C ARG A 12 -9.30 -4.77 24.30
N GLY A 13 -8.77 -5.46 23.27
CA GLY A 13 -8.51 -6.91 23.32
C GLY A 13 -7.14 -7.28 23.89
N LEU A 14 -6.11 -6.47 23.61
CA LEU A 14 -4.72 -6.80 23.97
C LEU A 14 -4.16 -5.94 25.12
N GLY A 15 -4.89 -4.93 25.61
CA GLY A 15 -4.47 -4.10 26.74
C GLY A 15 -3.12 -3.38 26.55
N MET A 16 -2.67 -3.21 25.31
CA MET A 16 -1.38 -2.60 25.00
C MET A 16 -1.42 -1.08 25.22
N ALA A 17 -0.40 -0.53 25.88
CA ALA A 17 -0.21 0.90 26.05
C ALA A 17 0.28 1.55 24.74
N LEU A 18 -0.60 1.60 23.75
CA LEU A 18 -0.33 2.29 22.49
C LEU A 18 -0.59 3.79 22.64
N PRO A 19 0.12 4.66 21.89
CA PRO A 19 -0.17 6.09 21.85
C PRO A 19 -1.45 6.36 21.05
N VAL A 20 -2.60 5.97 21.64
CA VAL A 20 -3.93 5.99 21.02
C VAL A 20 -4.27 7.36 20.45
N ALA A 21 -3.86 8.44 21.11
CA ALA A 21 -4.12 9.80 20.63
C ALA A 21 -3.42 10.09 19.30
N ALA A 22 -2.15 9.69 19.14
CA ALA A 22 -1.41 9.87 17.90
C ALA A 22 -1.99 8.99 16.78
N MET A 23 -2.30 7.73 17.06
CA MET A 23 -2.91 6.82 16.09
C MET A 23 -4.31 7.28 15.67
N ALA A 24 -5.13 7.73 16.61
CA ALA A 24 -6.44 8.31 16.31
C ALA A 24 -6.31 9.58 15.45
N GLY A 25 -5.30 10.40 15.69
CA GLY A 25 -4.98 11.56 14.86
C GLY A 25 -4.69 11.18 13.41
N VAL A 26 -3.84 10.16 13.18
CA VAL A 26 -3.55 9.66 11.82
C VAL A 26 -4.82 9.15 11.14
N ILE A 27 -5.65 8.37 11.86
CA ILE A 27 -6.92 7.86 11.33
C ILE A 27 -7.90 8.99 11.02
N ALA A 28 -7.96 10.03 11.84
CA ALA A 28 -8.82 11.20 11.62
C ALA A 28 -8.38 11.98 10.36
N VAL A 29 -7.07 12.18 10.17
CA VAL A 29 -6.52 12.81 8.96
C VAL A 29 -6.86 11.98 7.73
N LEU A 30 -6.68 10.66 7.77
CA LEU A 30 -7.07 9.78 6.66
C LEU A 30 -8.57 9.84 6.36
N ALA A 31 -9.41 9.84 7.39
CA ALA A 31 -10.86 9.94 7.21
C ALA A 31 -11.24 11.27 6.55
N LEU A 32 -10.59 12.37 6.96
CA LEU A 32 -10.79 13.69 6.34
C LEU A 32 -10.34 13.69 4.87
N LEU A 33 -9.16 13.15 4.56
CA LEU A 33 -8.65 13.05 3.19
C LEU A 33 -9.59 12.20 2.31
N ASN A 34 -10.07 11.06 2.81
CA ASN A 34 -11.04 10.23 2.10
C ASN A 34 -12.38 10.96 1.86
N LEU A 35 -12.82 11.78 2.83
CA LEU A 35 -14.04 12.58 2.68
C LEU A 35 -13.84 13.68 1.63
N LEU A 36 -12.69 14.37 1.64
CA LEU A 36 -12.33 15.37 0.64
C LEU A 36 -12.24 14.76 -0.77
N THR A 37 -11.64 13.57 -0.89
CA THR A 37 -11.60 12.82 -2.14
C THR A 37 -13.01 12.46 -2.62
N ARG A 38 -13.85 11.95 -1.74
CA ARG A 38 -15.25 11.65 -2.09
C ARG A 38 -16.00 12.88 -2.59
N TRP A 39 -15.79 14.02 -1.92
CA TRP A 39 -16.38 15.29 -2.35
C TRP A 39 -15.79 15.76 -3.70
N ARG A 40 -14.49 15.57 -3.92
CA ARG A 40 -13.80 15.86 -5.19
C ARG A 40 -14.34 14.99 -6.33
N LEU A 41 -14.58 13.70 -6.10
CA LEU A 41 -15.11 12.76 -7.08
C LEU A 41 -16.58 13.05 -7.48
N GLN A 42 -17.33 13.75 -6.64
CA GLN A 42 -18.69 14.20 -6.99
C GLN A 42 -18.70 15.34 -8.04
N ARG A 43 -17.55 15.97 -8.27
CA ARG A 43 -17.42 16.97 -9.33
C ARG A 43 -17.07 16.28 -10.65
N ALA A 44 -17.71 16.71 -11.74
CA ALA A 44 -17.61 16.13 -13.09
C ALA A 44 -16.24 16.35 -13.78
N TRP A 45 -15.15 16.52 -13.05
CA TRP A 45 -13.82 16.72 -13.60
C TRP A 45 -13.09 15.38 -13.71
N PRO A 46 -12.40 15.11 -14.84
CA PRO A 46 -11.70 13.84 -15.02
C PRO A 46 -10.62 13.67 -13.95
N VAL A 47 -10.57 12.48 -13.35
CA VAL A 47 -9.53 12.10 -12.38
C VAL A 47 -8.25 11.82 -13.15
N LYS A 48 -7.15 12.46 -12.77
CA LYS A 48 -5.83 12.25 -13.35
C LYS A 48 -5.11 11.09 -12.64
N ASP A 49 -4.28 10.36 -13.38
CA ASP A 49 -3.45 9.28 -12.82
C ASP A 49 -2.61 9.75 -11.62
N ALA A 50 -2.08 10.97 -11.69
CA ALA A 50 -1.31 11.57 -10.61
C ALA A 50 -2.15 11.82 -9.33
N GLU A 51 -3.45 12.14 -9.46
CA GLU A 51 -4.35 12.31 -8.30
C GLU A 51 -4.58 10.97 -7.61
N LEU A 52 -4.83 9.90 -8.38
CA LEU A 52 -5.01 8.55 -7.84
C LEU A 52 -3.73 8.05 -7.19
N PHE A 53 -2.59 8.26 -7.84
CA PHE A 53 -1.28 7.92 -7.26
C PHE A 53 -1.01 8.65 -5.94
N ALA A 54 -1.26 9.97 -5.90
CA ALA A 54 -1.07 10.78 -4.69
C ALA A 54 -1.95 10.28 -3.52
N GLN A 55 -3.15 9.81 -3.81
CA GLN A 55 -4.07 9.27 -2.82
C GLN A 55 -3.55 7.95 -2.25
N LEU A 56 -3.11 7.02 -3.10
CA LEU A 56 -2.49 5.76 -2.67
C LEU A 56 -1.18 6.00 -1.90
N LEU A 57 -0.41 7.03 -2.29
CA LEU A 57 0.78 7.45 -1.57
C LEU A 57 0.45 7.94 -0.15
N LEU A 58 -0.61 8.74 0.01
CA LEU A 58 -1.08 9.16 1.33
C LEU A 58 -1.49 7.99 2.21
N ASP A 59 -2.11 6.95 1.63
CA ASP A 59 -2.42 5.72 2.36
C ASP A 59 -1.16 4.99 2.83
N VAL A 60 -0.11 4.93 1.99
CA VAL A 60 1.21 4.37 2.36
C VAL A 60 1.85 5.16 3.51
N LEU A 61 1.86 6.50 3.43
CA LEU A 61 2.43 7.35 4.46
C LEU A 61 1.67 7.23 5.78
N ALA A 62 0.36 7.16 5.74
CA ALA A 62 -0.46 6.97 6.93
C ALA A 62 -0.27 5.57 7.55
N LEU A 63 -0.16 4.52 6.72
CA LEU A 63 0.20 3.19 7.19
C LEU A 63 1.57 3.20 7.87
N THR A 64 2.56 3.88 7.27
CA THR A 64 3.90 4.06 7.86
C THR A 64 3.83 4.73 9.22
N ALA A 65 3.06 5.81 9.36
CA ALA A 65 2.86 6.49 10.63
C ALA A 65 2.20 5.59 11.69
N LEU A 66 1.19 4.82 11.30
CA LEU A 66 0.54 3.87 12.22
C LEU A 66 1.49 2.77 12.67
N LEU A 67 2.27 2.20 11.74
CA LEU A 67 3.27 1.18 12.04
C LEU A 67 4.38 1.72 12.95
N TYR A 68 4.83 2.95 12.73
CA TYR A 68 5.82 3.60 13.59
C TYR A 68 5.39 3.62 15.07
N PHE A 69 4.11 3.86 15.34
CA PHE A 69 3.56 3.88 16.71
C PHE A 69 3.15 2.50 17.25
N SER A 70 3.12 1.45 16.41
CA SER A 70 2.61 0.13 16.77
C SER A 70 3.64 -1.00 16.65
N GLY A 71 4.92 -0.70 16.76
CA GLY A 71 6.00 -1.70 16.79
C GLY A 71 6.87 -1.74 15.52
N GLY A 72 6.63 -0.84 14.56
CA GLY A 72 7.49 -0.64 13.38
C GLY A 72 7.59 -1.87 12.49
N SER A 73 8.83 -2.25 12.17
CA SER A 73 9.13 -3.37 11.26
C SER A 73 8.72 -4.75 11.77
N THR A 74 8.48 -4.89 13.09
CA THR A 74 8.07 -6.17 13.70
C THR A 74 6.55 -6.38 13.66
N ASN A 75 5.81 -5.38 13.23
CA ASN A 75 4.36 -5.46 13.16
C ASN A 75 3.93 -6.25 11.91
N PRO A 76 3.12 -7.33 12.04
CA PRO A 76 2.68 -8.14 10.90
C PRO A 76 1.90 -7.35 9.85
N PHE A 77 1.35 -6.18 10.20
CA PHE A 77 0.62 -5.31 9.27
C PHE A 77 1.52 -4.59 8.25
N VAL A 78 2.86 -4.77 8.30
CA VAL A 78 3.77 -4.31 7.23
C VAL A 78 3.39 -4.89 5.86
N LEU A 79 2.77 -6.08 5.82
CA LEU A 79 2.28 -6.69 4.59
C LEU A 79 1.20 -5.86 3.89
N PHE A 80 0.52 -4.96 4.59
CA PHE A 80 -0.48 -4.07 3.98
C PHE A 80 0.11 -3.06 2.99
N TYR A 81 1.43 -2.86 2.96
CA TYR A 81 2.07 -2.12 1.87
C TYR A 81 1.87 -2.75 0.50
N LEU A 82 1.59 -4.06 0.43
CA LEU A 82 1.30 -4.74 -0.84
C LEU A 82 -0.03 -4.28 -1.46
N LEU A 83 -0.99 -3.80 -0.67
CA LEU A 83 -2.28 -3.34 -1.17
C LEU A 83 -2.17 -2.10 -2.08
N PRO A 84 -1.50 -1.00 -1.69
CA PRO A 84 -1.28 0.13 -2.58
C PRO A 84 -0.50 -0.24 -3.85
N ILE A 85 0.46 -1.17 -3.77
CA ILE A 85 1.20 -1.66 -4.93
C ILE A 85 0.27 -2.36 -5.91
N THR A 86 -0.57 -3.29 -5.43
CA THR A 86 -1.52 -4.02 -6.29
C THR A 86 -2.59 -3.10 -6.87
N LEU A 87 -3.10 -2.16 -6.08
CA LEU A 87 -4.09 -1.18 -6.57
C LEU A 87 -3.49 -0.25 -7.63
N THR A 88 -2.26 0.22 -7.41
CA THR A 88 -1.54 1.04 -8.40
C THR A 88 -1.32 0.26 -9.69
N ALA A 89 -0.92 -1.01 -9.59
CA ALA A 89 -0.66 -1.87 -10.73
C ALA A 89 -1.93 -2.19 -11.53
N ALA A 90 -3.08 -2.27 -10.87
CA ALA A 90 -4.36 -2.52 -11.53
C ALA A 90 -4.96 -1.27 -12.21
N ALA A 91 -4.73 -0.08 -11.63
CA ALA A 91 -5.41 1.15 -12.03
C ALA A 91 -4.54 2.13 -12.83
N LEU A 92 -3.20 2.06 -12.72
CA LEU A 92 -2.28 3.06 -13.26
C LEU A 92 -1.24 2.45 -14.22
N PRO A 93 -0.59 3.27 -15.06
CA PRO A 93 0.54 2.86 -15.89
C PRO A 93 1.69 2.26 -15.04
N GLY A 94 2.44 1.32 -15.64
CA GLY A 94 3.47 0.53 -14.93
C GLY A 94 4.56 1.35 -14.22
N PHE A 95 4.87 2.56 -14.70
CA PHE A 95 5.81 3.45 -14.01
C PHE A 95 5.35 3.77 -12.57
N TYR A 96 4.07 4.07 -12.38
CA TYR A 96 3.51 4.35 -11.05
C TYR A 96 3.59 3.14 -10.13
N THR A 97 3.45 1.92 -10.67
CA THR A 97 3.57 0.68 -9.89
C THR A 97 4.98 0.51 -9.34
N TRP A 98 6.01 0.72 -10.18
CA TRP A 98 7.40 0.64 -9.73
C TRP A 98 7.75 1.74 -8.74
N ALA A 99 7.23 2.96 -8.94
CA ALA A 99 7.40 4.04 -7.99
C ALA A 99 6.75 3.70 -6.64
N MET A 100 5.52 3.16 -6.64
CA MET A 100 4.82 2.75 -5.41
C MET A 100 5.56 1.63 -4.69
N ALA A 101 6.06 0.61 -5.42
CA ALA A 101 6.86 -0.46 -4.85
C ALA A 101 8.14 0.08 -4.20
N GLY A 102 8.87 0.96 -4.89
CA GLY A 102 10.09 1.59 -4.36
C GLY A 102 9.81 2.42 -3.09
N ILE A 103 8.74 3.22 -3.10
CA ILE A 103 8.34 4.02 -1.93
C ILE A 103 7.95 3.11 -0.75
N SER A 104 7.16 2.05 -0.99
CA SER A 104 6.77 1.11 0.06
C SER A 104 7.97 0.39 0.67
N ILE A 105 8.93 -0.03 -0.16
CA ILE A 105 10.19 -0.63 0.30
C ILE A 105 10.98 0.38 1.13
N ALA A 106 11.10 1.63 0.69
CA ALA A 106 11.79 2.69 1.41
C ALA A 106 11.12 2.98 2.78
N CYS A 107 9.79 3.09 2.82
CA CYS A 107 9.04 3.27 4.05
C CYS A 107 9.25 2.10 5.03
N TYR A 108 9.21 0.86 4.56
CA TYR A 108 9.48 -0.30 5.40
C TYR A 108 10.94 -0.31 5.89
N SER A 109 11.91 -0.01 5.03
CA SER A 109 13.32 0.10 5.42
C SER A 109 13.53 1.19 6.47
N LEU A 110 12.84 2.33 6.34
CA LEU A 110 12.88 3.39 7.34
C LEU A 110 12.34 2.92 8.69
N LEU A 111 11.25 2.12 8.70
CA LEU A 111 10.70 1.54 9.93
C LEU A 111 11.65 0.54 10.60
N MET A 112 12.56 -0.11 9.86
CA MET A 112 13.63 -0.93 10.45
C MET A 112 14.65 -0.09 11.20
N LEU A 113 14.94 1.13 10.72
CA LEU A 113 15.93 2.03 11.33
C LEU A 113 15.35 2.88 12.46
N ALA A 114 14.06 3.25 12.35
CA ALA A 114 13.40 4.16 13.26
C ALA A 114 11.97 3.70 13.57
N TYR A 115 11.76 3.19 14.78
CA TYR A 115 10.42 2.85 15.30
C TYR A 115 10.37 3.04 16.80
N ARG A 116 9.17 3.12 17.38
CA ARG A 116 8.97 3.10 18.83
C ARG A 116 8.76 1.66 19.29
N PRO A 117 9.69 1.08 20.07
CA PRO A 117 9.53 -0.26 20.61
C PRO A 117 8.33 -0.31 21.56
N LEU A 118 7.58 -1.40 21.50
CA LEU A 118 6.48 -1.65 22.43
C LEU A 118 7.06 -2.00 23.82
N PRO A 119 6.52 -1.44 24.94
CA PRO A 119 7.12 -1.52 26.26
C PRO A 119 7.19 -2.91 26.91
N HIS A 120 6.75 -3.97 26.26
CA HIS A 120 6.67 -5.32 26.83
C HIS A 120 7.41 -6.42 26.06
N VAL A 121 8.21 -6.07 25.03
CA VAL A 121 9.02 -7.08 24.34
C VAL A 121 10.40 -7.12 24.98
N HIS A 122 10.58 -7.97 26.00
CA HIS A 122 11.89 -8.33 26.52
C HIS A 122 12.62 -9.17 25.47
N THR A 123 13.43 -8.55 24.66
CA THR A 123 14.32 -9.22 23.71
C THR A 123 15.53 -9.80 24.44
N GLN A 124 15.42 -11.02 24.95
CA GLN A 124 16.59 -11.76 25.49
C GLN A 124 17.44 -12.42 24.40
N HIS A 125 17.05 -12.35 23.13
CA HIS A 125 17.75 -12.97 22.00
C HIS A 125 17.92 -11.97 20.85
N GLY A 126 18.80 -10.97 21.02
CA GLY A 126 18.98 -9.87 20.05
C GLY A 126 19.24 -10.34 18.61
N ASN A 127 20.14 -11.30 18.42
CA ASN A 127 20.57 -11.71 17.07
C ASN A 127 19.51 -12.52 16.30
N GLU A 128 18.76 -13.40 16.96
CA GLU A 128 17.73 -14.22 16.30
C GLU A 128 16.52 -13.38 15.90
N PHE A 129 16.18 -12.40 16.71
CA PHE A 129 15.09 -11.48 16.44
C PHE A 129 15.40 -10.57 15.24
N ASP A 130 16.63 -10.04 15.17
CA ASP A 130 17.10 -9.20 14.06
C ASP A 130 17.13 -10.00 12.73
N GLN A 131 17.55 -11.26 12.76
CA GLN A 131 17.51 -12.16 11.60
C GLN A 131 16.10 -12.43 11.13
N HIS A 132 15.13 -12.60 12.06
CA HIS A 132 13.72 -12.80 11.72
C HIS A 132 13.12 -11.57 11.03
N VAL A 133 13.38 -10.38 11.56
CA VAL A 133 12.94 -9.09 10.98
C VAL A 133 13.55 -8.88 9.60
N LEU A 134 14.84 -9.19 9.44
CA LEU A 134 15.52 -9.12 8.14
C LEU A 134 14.89 -10.10 7.13
N GLY A 135 14.57 -11.31 7.56
CA GLY A 135 13.87 -12.30 6.73
C GLY A 135 12.49 -11.82 6.28
N MET A 136 11.71 -11.20 7.17
CA MET A 136 10.43 -10.58 6.83
C MET A 136 10.58 -9.46 5.81
N TRP A 137 11.60 -8.61 5.98
CA TRP A 137 11.90 -7.52 5.06
C TRP A 137 12.27 -8.05 3.67
N LEU A 138 13.17 -9.03 3.59
CA LEU A 138 13.55 -9.67 2.32
C LEU A 138 12.34 -10.31 1.63
N GLY A 139 11.50 -11.02 2.39
CA GLY A 139 10.25 -11.60 1.88
C GLY A 139 9.31 -10.55 1.33
N PHE A 140 9.20 -9.40 2.01
CA PHE A 140 8.41 -8.27 1.55
C PHE A 140 8.96 -7.67 0.24
N VAL A 141 10.29 -7.41 0.17
CA VAL A 141 10.94 -6.85 -1.03
C VAL A 141 10.72 -7.77 -2.24
N MET A 142 10.93 -9.07 -2.06
CA MET A 142 10.69 -10.06 -3.12
C MET A 142 9.21 -10.08 -3.56
N SER A 143 8.28 -10.09 -2.62
CA SER A 143 6.85 -10.10 -2.90
C SER A 143 6.42 -8.82 -3.62
N ALA A 144 6.89 -7.66 -3.18
CA ALA A 144 6.61 -6.37 -3.83
C ALA A 144 7.12 -6.33 -5.27
N ALA A 145 8.36 -6.78 -5.50
CA ALA A 145 8.97 -6.83 -6.82
C ALA A 145 8.23 -7.81 -7.76
N LEU A 146 7.89 -9.00 -7.27
CA LEU A 146 7.14 -9.99 -8.05
C LEU A 146 5.74 -9.49 -8.40
N ILE A 147 5.01 -8.93 -7.45
CA ILE A 147 3.68 -8.37 -7.69
C ILE A 147 3.77 -7.26 -8.73
N ALA A 148 4.69 -6.30 -8.55
CA ALA A 148 4.88 -5.21 -9.50
C ALA A 148 5.19 -5.74 -10.91
N TYR A 149 6.11 -6.70 -11.02
CA TYR A 149 6.49 -7.30 -12.30
C TYR A 149 5.32 -8.01 -12.98
N PHE A 150 4.67 -8.94 -12.26
CA PHE A 150 3.60 -9.76 -12.85
C PHE A 150 2.37 -8.94 -13.21
N VAL A 151 1.96 -8.00 -12.36
CA VAL A 151 0.76 -7.21 -12.63
C VAL A 151 1.00 -6.21 -13.77
N VAL A 152 2.18 -5.58 -13.82
CA VAL A 152 2.55 -4.71 -14.94
C VAL A 152 2.59 -5.50 -16.25
N LYS A 153 3.24 -6.66 -16.24
CA LYS A 153 3.33 -7.53 -17.42
C LYS A 153 1.96 -8.02 -17.89
N MET A 154 1.10 -8.44 -16.96
CA MET A 154 -0.27 -8.87 -17.25
C MET A 154 -1.10 -7.73 -17.83
N GLY A 155 -0.99 -6.52 -17.27
CA GLY A 155 -1.66 -5.32 -17.79
C GLY A 155 -1.21 -4.96 -19.21
N GLN A 156 0.08 -5.09 -19.53
CA GLN A 156 0.59 -4.90 -20.89
C GLN A 156 0.01 -5.94 -21.84
N THR A 157 0.05 -7.23 -21.48
CA THR A 157 -0.48 -8.31 -22.32
C THR A 157 -1.97 -8.15 -22.60
N LEU A 158 -2.75 -7.69 -21.64
CA LEU A 158 -4.19 -7.43 -21.84
C LEU A 158 -4.42 -6.26 -22.81
N ARG A 159 -3.70 -5.16 -22.66
CA ARG A 159 -3.78 -4.01 -23.57
C ARG A 159 -3.40 -4.39 -25.02
N ASP A 160 -2.35 -5.17 -25.20
CA ASP A 160 -1.92 -5.64 -26.50
C ASP A 160 -3.00 -6.51 -27.19
N ARG A 161 -3.67 -7.38 -26.40
CA ARG A 161 -4.80 -8.17 -26.90
C ARG A 161 -6.00 -7.31 -27.28
N ASP A 162 -6.33 -6.31 -26.49
CA ASP A 162 -7.44 -5.40 -26.79
C ASP A 162 -7.18 -4.60 -28.06
N HIS A 163 -5.96 -4.12 -28.28
CA HIS A 163 -5.56 -3.44 -29.52
C HIS A 163 -5.65 -4.37 -30.74
N THR A 164 -5.22 -5.61 -30.59
CA THR A 164 -5.29 -6.60 -31.69
C THR A 164 -6.75 -6.92 -32.03
N LEU A 165 -7.60 -7.11 -31.03
CA LEU A 165 -9.03 -7.36 -31.26
C LEU A 165 -9.74 -6.16 -31.88
N ALA A 166 -9.39 -4.95 -31.52
CA ALA A 166 -9.95 -3.74 -32.11
C ALA A 166 -9.57 -3.63 -33.60
N ALA A 167 -8.30 -3.89 -33.95
CA ALA A 167 -7.82 -3.88 -35.34
C ALA A 167 -8.52 -4.95 -36.20
N LEU A 168 -8.69 -6.17 -35.66
CA LEU A 168 -9.40 -7.24 -36.37
C LEU A 168 -10.87 -6.90 -36.63
N ARG A 169 -11.54 -6.25 -35.69
CA ARG A 169 -12.93 -5.80 -35.85
C ARG A 169 -13.05 -4.72 -36.94
N GLU A 170 -12.11 -3.76 -36.99
CA GLU A 170 -12.08 -2.75 -38.05
C GLU A 170 -11.90 -3.37 -39.42
N ASP A 171 -11.00 -4.34 -39.55
CA ASP A 171 -10.78 -5.05 -40.82
C ASP A 171 -12.01 -5.85 -41.29
N GLN A 172 -12.71 -6.50 -40.36
CA GLN A 172 -13.96 -7.20 -40.68
C GLN A 172 -15.05 -6.24 -41.19
N LEU A 173 -15.26 -5.11 -40.48
CA LEU A 173 -16.22 -4.09 -40.88
C LEU A 173 -15.86 -3.44 -42.26
N ARG A 174 -14.57 -3.37 -42.61
CA ARG A 174 -14.13 -2.85 -43.88
C ARG A 174 -14.38 -3.84 -45.03
N ASN A 175 -14.26 -5.16 -44.74
CA ASN A 175 -14.47 -6.19 -45.75
C ASN A 175 -15.96 -6.50 -46.03
N GLU A 176 -16.86 -6.13 -45.11
CA GLU A 176 -18.32 -6.27 -45.25
C GLU A 176 -18.99 -5.11 -46.00
N ARG A 177 -18.25 -4.03 -46.33
CA ARG A 177 -18.72 -2.89 -47.12
C ARG A 177 -18.28 -2.99 -48.59
#